data_c49d6d927ba5c8318517b481c0e1dd8f
#
_entry.id   c49d6d927ba5c8318517b481c0e1dd8f
#
_cell.length_a   1.000
_cell.length_b   1.000
_cell.length_c   1.000
_cell.angle_alpha   90.00
_cell.angle_beta   90.00
_cell.angle_gamma   90.00
#
_symmetry.space_group_name_H-M   'P 1'
#
loop_
_entity.id
_entity.type
_entity.pdbx_description
1 polymer ?
#
loop_
_entity_poly.entity_id
_entity_poly.type
_entity_poly.pdbx_seq_one_letter_code
_entity_poly.pdbx_strand_id
1 'polypeptide(L)'
;MKIGILTFHRAENFGAVLQVYALQRFLQEKGHEVQVIDYRNRHIEAMYHIFNPYVLFLRKNIFKSLIAYLSRFRNVGGRKQCKRKYEHFRNEYLKISGRCKNVADVADFYDCIIAGSDQIWNLHLTGGLDPNYFLAYKKGEGKKKIAYAASSETDPKGLISCHRDEIGRCLDDFDFLSVREDSLRDELSACTENEIKVCLDPTFLLKADDYKRMAGSGGNGRYVLVYHMTPIPEGAALAERIAADNGLDIVEIHMGYGGTCDRRHKFNLGPFEILGYIVHADTVITSSFHGLALSLIMKKNVWVIDKGNNTRQRNLLSLLHLDDRFLRSIDEFKGEDIDYSVAGELLERHIAESADFICNALDD
;
A
#
# COMPACT_ATOMS: atom_id res chain seq x y z
N MET A 1 -7.18 -23.62 -7.88
CA MET A 1 -7.62 -23.47 -6.48
C MET A 1 -8.58 -22.29 -6.35
N LYS A 2 -9.44 -22.31 -5.34
CA LYS A 2 -10.25 -21.16 -4.93
C LYS A 2 -9.55 -20.40 -3.81
N ILE A 3 -9.15 -19.16 -4.09
CA ILE A 3 -8.28 -18.36 -3.21
C ILE A 3 -9.03 -17.14 -2.66
N GLY A 4 -8.96 -16.95 -1.35
CA GLY A 4 -9.42 -15.74 -0.66
C GLY A 4 -8.27 -14.79 -0.35
N ILE A 5 -8.33 -13.53 -0.76
CA ILE A 5 -7.34 -12.49 -0.38
C ILE A 5 -7.92 -11.65 0.76
N LEU A 6 -7.20 -11.54 1.86
CA LEU A 6 -7.55 -10.74 3.02
C LEU A 6 -6.58 -9.56 3.17
N THR A 7 -7.05 -8.34 2.93
CA THR A 7 -6.24 -7.11 3.03
C THR A 7 -7.12 -5.85 3.20
N PHE A 8 -6.52 -4.66 3.23
CA PHE A 8 -7.20 -3.36 3.37
C PHE A 8 -7.91 -2.89 2.08
N HIS A 9 -8.74 -3.73 1.48
CA HIS A 9 -9.44 -3.45 0.22
C HIS A 9 -10.47 -2.32 0.29
N ARG A 10 -10.94 -1.93 1.49
CA ARG A 10 -11.92 -0.84 1.69
C ARG A 10 -11.31 0.52 1.97
N ALA A 11 -10.00 0.59 2.17
CA ALA A 11 -9.32 1.86 2.36
C ALA A 11 -9.50 2.77 1.14
N GLU A 12 -9.77 4.06 1.38
CA GLU A 12 -9.74 5.10 0.34
C GLU A 12 -8.27 5.54 0.16
N ASN A 13 -7.42 4.57 -0.12
CA ASN A 13 -5.98 4.72 -0.36
C ASN A 13 -5.64 4.07 -1.69
N PHE A 14 -5.02 4.83 -2.55
CA PHE A 14 -4.64 4.44 -3.91
C PHE A 14 -3.77 3.17 -3.92
N GLY A 15 -2.74 3.11 -3.08
CA GLY A 15 -1.88 1.94 -2.98
C GLY A 15 -2.60 0.70 -2.46
N ALA A 16 -3.45 0.86 -1.43
CA ALA A 16 -4.19 -0.25 -0.85
C ALA A 16 -5.11 -0.95 -1.88
N VAL A 17 -5.76 -0.20 -2.78
CA VAL A 17 -6.62 -0.81 -3.80
C VAL A 17 -5.83 -1.38 -4.98
N LEU A 18 -4.68 -0.79 -5.34
CA LEU A 18 -3.85 -1.29 -6.44
C LEU A 18 -3.08 -2.56 -6.06
N GLN A 19 -2.57 -2.66 -4.81
CA GLN A 19 -1.85 -3.87 -4.41
C GLN A 19 -2.80 -5.09 -4.36
N VAL A 20 -4.04 -4.94 -3.89
CA VAL A 20 -5.00 -6.06 -3.90
C VAL A 20 -5.43 -6.42 -5.30
N TYR A 21 -5.63 -5.43 -6.19
CA TYR A 21 -5.89 -5.68 -7.60
C TYR A 21 -4.74 -6.46 -8.24
N ALA A 22 -3.50 -6.04 -7.99
CA ALA A 22 -2.33 -6.69 -8.57
C ALA A 22 -2.20 -8.15 -8.13
N LEU A 23 -2.36 -8.44 -6.83
CA LEU A 23 -2.34 -9.82 -6.34
C LEU A 23 -3.48 -10.64 -6.93
N GLN A 24 -4.72 -10.11 -6.90
CA GLN A 24 -5.88 -10.79 -7.51
C GLN A 24 -5.62 -11.11 -8.99
N ARG A 25 -5.17 -10.13 -9.76
CA ARG A 25 -4.92 -10.27 -11.20
C ARG A 25 -3.83 -11.28 -11.50
N PHE A 26 -2.70 -11.21 -10.80
CA PHE A 26 -1.59 -12.15 -10.93
C PHE A 26 -2.04 -13.60 -10.68
N LEU A 27 -2.77 -13.84 -9.60
CA LEU A 27 -3.26 -15.18 -9.27
C LEU A 27 -4.30 -15.69 -10.28
N GLN A 28 -5.16 -14.80 -10.82
CA GLN A 28 -6.10 -15.15 -11.89
C GLN A 28 -5.38 -15.54 -13.19
N GLU A 29 -4.30 -14.85 -13.53
CA GLU A 29 -3.46 -15.19 -14.69
C GLU A 29 -2.75 -16.54 -14.53
N LYS A 30 -2.53 -16.98 -13.28
CA LYS A 30 -2.05 -18.34 -12.96
C LYS A 30 -3.17 -19.39 -12.95
N GLY A 31 -4.41 -19.02 -13.30
CA GLY A 31 -5.52 -19.97 -13.45
C GLY A 31 -6.32 -20.23 -12.18
N HIS A 32 -6.16 -19.43 -11.13
CA HIS A 32 -6.91 -19.60 -9.88
C HIS A 32 -8.24 -18.83 -9.90
N GLU A 33 -9.25 -19.33 -9.18
CA GLU A 33 -10.46 -18.59 -8.85
C GLU A 33 -10.18 -17.73 -7.61
N VAL A 34 -10.17 -16.40 -7.77
CA VAL A 34 -9.72 -15.48 -6.71
C VAL A 34 -10.83 -14.52 -6.31
N GLN A 35 -11.05 -14.39 -5.01
CA GLN A 35 -11.95 -13.39 -4.42
C GLN A 35 -11.26 -12.61 -3.31
N VAL A 36 -11.57 -11.32 -3.18
CA VAL A 36 -11.18 -10.50 -2.04
C VAL A 36 -12.20 -10.67 -0.93
N ILE A 37 -11.80 -11.13 0.24
CA ILE A 37 -12.70 -11.38 1.38
C ILE A 37 -13.17 -10.03 1.94
N ASP A 38 -14.49 -9.78 1.94
CA ASP A 38 -15.07 -8.54 2.47
C ASP A 38 -15.17 -8.54 4.00
N TYR A 39 -14.00 -8.72 4.64
CA TYR A 39 -13.82 -8.46 6.06
C TYR A 39 -13.54 -6.96 6.28
N ARG A 40 -14.17 -6.37 7.29
CA ARG A 40 -14.08 -4.94 7.56
C ARG A 40 -13.69 -4.67 9.00
N ASN A 41 -12.42 -4.36 9.23
CA ASN A 41 -11.95 -3.89 10.53
C ASN A 41 -12.61 -2.55 10.88
N ARG A 42 -13.18 -2.45 12.08
CA ARG A 42 -13.95 -1.25 12.53
C ARG A 42 -13.08 0.00 12.62
N HIS A 43 -11.81 -0.15 12.98
CA HIS A 43 -10.88 0.98 13.11
C HIS A 43 -10.56 1.56 11.74
N ILE A 44 -10.23 0.71 10.77
CA ILE A 44 -10.00 1.09 9.37
C ILE A 44 -11.25 1.75 8.78
N GLU A 45 -12.42 1.14 8.93
CA GLU A 45 -13.67 1.74 8.42
C GLU A 45 -13.93 3.13 9.02
N ALA A 46 -13.66 3.32 10.32
CA ALA A 46 -13.85 4.61 10.98
C ALA A 46 -12.96 5.71 10.41
N MET A 47 -11.75 5.38 9.95
CA MET A 47 -10.86 6.37 9.34
C MET A 47 -11.43 6.96 8.04
N TYR A 48 -12.13 6.16 7.24
CA TYR A 48 -12.66 6.54 5.92
C TYR A 48 -14.16 6.87 5.92
N HIS A 49 -14.94 6.39 6.90
CA HIS A 49 -16.37 6.64 6.93
C HIS A 49 -16.69 8.06 7.41
N ILE A 50 -17.47 8.84 6.62
CA ILE A 50 -17.71 10.26 6.85
C ILE A 50 -18.43 10.50 8.19
N PHE A 51 -19.46 9.69 8.49
CA PHE A 51 -20.39 9.87 9.61
C PHE A 51 -20.19 8.85 10.75
N ASN A 52 -19.08 8.12 10.77
CA ASN A 52 -18.85 7.13 11.80
C ASN A 52 -18.44 7.79 13.13
N PRO A 53 -19.29 7.74 14.18
CA PRO A 53 -18.96 8.33 15.47
C PRO A 53 -17.80 7.63 16.18
N TYR A 54 -17.43 6.42 15.78
CA TYR A 54 -16.27 5.71 16.34
C TYR A 54 -14.97 6.52 16.25
N VAL A 55 -14.89 7.45 15.32
CA VAL A 55 -13.78 8.39 15.20
C VAL A 55 -13.53 9.21 16.47
N LEU A 56 -14.57 9.41 17.28
CA LEU A 56 -14.45 10.10 18.57
C LEU A 56 -13.59 9.33 19.57
N PHE A 57 -13.46 8.02 19.39
CA PHE A 57 -12.69 7.11 20.25
C PHE A 57 -11.28 6.83 19.71
N LEU A 58 -10.94 7.28 18.50
CA LEU A 58 -9.62 7.03 17.87
C LEU A 58 -8.47 7.82 18.52
N ARG A 59 -8.75 8.83 19.32
CA ARG A 59 -7.74 9.67 19.97
C ARG A 59 -7.97 9.73 21.48
N LYS A 60 -6.90 9.75 22.25
CA LYS A 60 -6.95 9.89 23.72
C LYS A 60 -7.60 11.20 24.20
N ASN A 61 -7.56 12.26 23.37
CA ASN A 61 -8.14 13.57 23.70
C ASN A 61 -9.48 13.76 22.99
N ILE A 62 -10.57 13.79 23.74
CA ILE A 62 -11.96 13.89 23.25
C ILE A 62 -12.21 15.19 22.47
N PHE A 63 -11.62 16.32 22.90
CA PHE A 63 -11.76 17.60 22.20
C PHE A 63 -11.10 17.56 20.82
N LYS A 64 -9.88 16.98 20.72
CA LYS A 64 -9.21 16.79 19.43
C LYS A 64 -9.98 15.81 18.53
N SER A 65 -10.62 14.80 19.11
CA SER A 65 -11.48 13.87 18.39
C SER A 65 -12.74 14.55 17.87
N LEU A 66 -13.38 15.40 18.67
CA LEU A 66 -14.56 16.15 18.27
C LEU A 66 -14.24 17.14 17.14
N ILE A 67 -13.14 17.88 17.25
CA ILE A 67 -12.68 18.79 16.18
C ILE A 67 -12.42 18.00 14.89
N ALA A 68 -11.73 16.86 14.98
CA ALA A 68 -11.47 15.99 13.84
C ALA A 68 -12.76 15.41 13.24
N TYR A 69 -13.75 15.09 14.07
CA TYR A 69 -15.06 14.63 13.61
C TYR A 69 -15.83 15.76 12.90
N LEU A 70 -15.89 16.96 13.51
CA LEU A 70 -16.58 18.11 12.92
C LEU A 70 -15.89 18.58 11.62
N SER A 71 -14.57 18.53 11.54
CA SER A 71 -13.84 18.89 10.32
C SER A 71 -14.21 18.02 9.12
N ARG A 72 -14.69 16.79 9.34
CA ARG A 72 -15.17 15.90 8.28
C ARG A 72 -16.38 16.44 7.53
N PHE A 73 -17.21 17.27 8.20
CA PHE A 73 -18.39 17.88 7.58
C PHE A 73 -18.06 19.04 6.65
N ARG A 74 -16.89 19.68 6.81
CA ARG A 74 -16.50 20.82 5.97
C ARG A 74 -16.34 20.47 4.50
N ASN A 75 -15.95 19.23 4.21
CA ASN A 75 -15.60 18.77 2.86
C ASN A 75 -16.37 17.50 2.44
N VAL A 76 -17.64 17.40 2.85
CA VAL A 76 -18.50 16.24 2.55
C VAL A 76 -18.62 15.97 1.05
N GLY A 77 -18.72 17.04 0.23
CA GLY A 77 -18.78 16.92 -1.22
C GLY A 77 -17.57 16.22 -1.81
N GLY A 78 -16.37 16.71 -1.48
CA GLY A 78 -15.10 16.12 -1.92
C GLY A 78 -14.92 14.67 -1.43
N ARG A 79 -15.28 14.40 -0.16
CA ARG A 79 -15.26 13.05 0.40
C ARG A 79 -16.18 12.09 -0.36
N LYS A 80 -17.41 12.51 -0.64
CA LYS A 80 -18.36 11.70 -1.42
C LYS A 80 -17.84 11.45 -2.83
N GLN A 81 -17.25 12.45 -3.47
CA GLN A 81 -16.65 12.31 -4.80
C GLN A 81 -15.50 11.29 -4.78
N CYS A 82 -14.56 11.43 -3.85
CA CYS A 82 -13.44 10.52 -3.69
C CYS A 82 -13.94 9.08 -3.45
N LYS A 83 -14.86 8.91 -2.48
CA LYS A 83 -15.45 7.61 -2.16
C LYS A 83 -16.09 6.94 -3.38
N ARG A 84 -16.86 7.68 -4.21
CA ARG A 84 -17.47 7.13 -5.45
C ARG A 84 -16.40 6.63 -6.42
N LYS A 85 -15.27 7.33 -6.56
CA LYS A 85 -14.18 6.92 -7.45
C LYS A 85 -13.51 5.63 -6.95
N TYR A 86 -13.29 5.50 -5.64
CA TYR A 86 -12.78 4.26 -5.04
C TYR A 86 -13.79 3.10 -5.11
N GLU A 87 -15.08 3.38 -4.92
CA GLU A 87 -16.14 2.37 -5.09
C GLU A 87 -16.24 1.92 -6.55
N HIS A 88 -16.14 2.84 -7.50
CA HIS A 88 -16.10 2.51 -8.93
C HIS A 88 -14.92 1.58 -9.23
N PHE A 89 -13.70 1.92 -8.78
CA PHE A 89 -12.53 1.06 -8.94
C PHE A 89 -12.78 -0.36 -8.37
N ARG A 90 -13.25 -0.45 -7.13
CA ARG A 90 -13.51 -1.74 -6.49
C ARG A 90 -14.54 -2.58 -7.24
N ASN A 91 -15.62 -1.96 -7.68
CA ASN A 91 -16.71 -2.67 -8.39
C ASN A 91 -16.30 -3.17 -9.77
N GLU A 92 -15.38 -2.47 -10.43
CA GLU A 92 -14.95 -2.79 -11.78
C GLU A 92 -13.78 -3.79 -11.80
N TYR A 93 -12.85 -3.66 -10.86
CA TYR A 93 -11.59 -4.40 -10.89
C TYR A 93 -11.44 -5.48 -9.84
N LEU A 94 -12.20 -5.45 -8.75
CA LEU A 94 -12.08 -6.43 -7.67
C LEU A 94 -13.29 -7.38 -7.63
N LYS A 95 -13.00 -8.67 -7.53
CA LYS A 95 -14.01 -9.71 -7.23
C LYS A 95 -14.14 -9.84 -5.72
N ILE A 96 -15.04 -9.07 -5.12
CA ILE A 96 -15.22 -9.02 -3.67
C ILE A 96 -16.30 -10.02 -3.26
N SER A 97 -16.03 -10.80 -2.20
CA SER A 97 -16.98 -11.76 -1.62
C SER A 97 -18.16 -11.07 -0.92
N GLY A 98 -19.12 -11.85 -0.47
CA GLY A 98 -20.10 -11.39 0.52
C GLY A 98 -19.40 -10.91 1.80
N ARG A 99 -20.00 -9.91 2.48
CA ARG A 99 -19.46 -9.38 3.74
C ARG A 99 -19.45 -10.44 4.83
N CYS A 100 -18.33 -10.60 5.52
CA CYS A 100 -18.20 -11.43 6.73
C CYS A 100 -17.86 -10.58 7.96
N LYS A 101 -18.16 -11.13 9.14
CA LYS A 101 -17.77 -10.53 10.43
C LYS A 101 -16.41 -11.05 10.88
N ASN A 102 -16.18 -12.36 10.68
CA ASN A 102 -14.91 -13.02 10.96
C ASN A 102 -14.48 -13.79 9.71
N VAL A 103 -13.18 -13.87 9.49
CA VAL A 103 -12.64 -14.66 8.37
C VAL A 103 -12.91 -16.16 8.55
N ALA A 104 -12.92 -16.63 9.80
CA ALA A 104 -13.29 -18.00 10.15
C ALA A 104 -14.68 -18.43 9.58
N ASP A 105 -15.66 -17.50 9.51
CA ASP A 105 -17.01 -17.80 9.04
C ASP A 105 -17.06 -18.18 7.54
N VAL A 106 -16.02 -17.83 6.79
CA VAL A 106 -15.92 -18.02 5.34
C VAL A 106 -14.71 -18.85 4.92
N ALA A 107 -13.87 -19.27 5.85
CA ALA A 107 -12.61 -19.94 5.56
C ALA A 107 -12.81 -21.25 4.76
N ASP A 108 -13.86 -22.01 5.05
CA ASP A 108 -14.15 -23.28 4.38
C ASP A 108 -14.54 -23.13 2.90
N PHE A 109 -14.92 -21.94 2.46
CA PHE A 109 -15.22 -21.66 1.06
C PHE A 109 -13.97 -21.56 0.16
N TYR A 110 -12.79 -21.48 0.74
CA TYR A 110 -11.53 -21.31 0.02
C TYR A 110 -10.60 -22.51 0.25
N ASP A 111 -9.82 -22.86 -0.76
CA ASP A 111 -8.72 -23.82 -0.64
C ASP A 111 -7.52 -23.20 0.02
N CYS A 112 -7.30 -21.89 -0.21
CA CYS A 112 -6.25 -21.09 0.36
C CYS A 112 -6.75 -19.71 0.74
N ILE A 113 -6.32 -19.18 1.90
CA ILE A 113 -6.47 -17.77 2.23
C ILE A 113 -5.09 -17.12 2.30
N ILE A 114 -4.92 -16.02 1.55
CA ILE A 114 -3.71 -15.22 1.53
C ILE A 114 -3.97 -13.93 2.33
N ALA A 115 -3.27 -13.76 3.44
CA ALA A 115 -3.25 -12.51 4.21
C ALA A 115 -2.15 -11.59 3.66
N GLY A 116 -2.52 -10.38 3.30
CA GLY A 116 -1.59 -9.39 2.75
C GLY A 116 -1.94 -8.99 1.31
N SER A 117 -1.21 -8.13 0.70
CA SER A 117 -0.16 -7.29 1.27
C SER A 117 -0.72 -6.16 2.13
N ASP A 118 0.02 -5.02 2.19
CA ASP A 118 -0.29 -3.82 2.95
C ASP A 118 -0.06 -3.98 4.47
N GLN A 119 -0.29 -2.91 5.21
CA GLN A 119 0.01 -2.81 6.65
C GLN A 119 -1.01 -3.55 7.53
N ILE A 120 -1.37 -4.76 7.15
CA ILE A 120 -2.40 -5.54 7.86
C ILE A 120 -1.98 -5.95 9.27
N TRP A 121 -0.68 -5.97 9.55
CA TRP A 121 -0.12 -6.26 10.87
C TRP A 121 0.29 -5.00 11.65
N ASN A 122 -0.12 -3.81 11.19
CA ASN A 122 0.08 -2.55 11.91
C ASN A 122 -1.04 -2.33 12.94
N LEU A 123 -0.74 -2.55 14.22
CA LEU A 123 -1.69 -2.48 15.32
C LEU A 123 -2.31 -1.07 15.49
N HIS A 124 -1.58 -0.02 15.13
CA HIS A 124 -2.13 1.34 15.19
C HIS A 124 -3.23 1.55 14.15
N LEU A 125 -3.09 0.95 12.97
CA LEU A 125 -4.10 1.03 11.91
C LEU A 125 -5.29 0.13 12.17
N THR A 126 -5.06 -1.06 12.75
CA THR A 126 -6.13 -2.02 13.06
C THR A 126 -6.82 -1.75 14.40
N GLY A 127 -6.24 -0.86 15.23
CA GLY A 127 -6.76 -0.53 16.56
C GLY A 127 -6.46 -1.58 17.63
N GLY A 128 -5.38 -2.32 17.45
CA GLY A 128 -4.91 -3.44 18.27
C GLY A 128 -4.66 -4.68 17.42
N LEU A 129 -4.27 -5.78 18.07
CA LEU A 129 -4.11 -7.06 17.39
C LEU A 129 -5.47 -7.53 16.83
N ASP A 130 -5.58 -7.63 15.51
CA ASP A 130 -6.77 -8.16 14.85
C ASP A 130 -6.52 -9.61 14.43
N PRO A 131 -7.13 -10.60 15.11
CA PRO A 131 -6.88 -12.01 14.83
C PRO A 131 -7.28 -12.44 13.41
N ASN A 132 -8.17 -11.69 12.74
CA ASN A 132 -8.55 -12.01 11.37
C ASN A 132 -7.36 -11.80 10.41
N TYR A 133 -6.59 -10.73 10.54
CA TYR A 133 -5.42 -10.48 9.68
C TYR A 133 -4.25 -11.43 9.97
N PHE A 134 -4.25 -12.08 11.11
CA PHE A 134 -3.33 -13.17 11.46
C PHE A 134 -3.92 -14.55 11.16
N LEU A 135 -5.06 -14.63 10.46
CA LEU A 135 -5.75 -15.89 10.14
C LEU A 135 -5.90 -16.81 11.35
N ALA A 136 -6.19 -16.23 12.53
CA ALA A 136 -6.30 -16.94 13.80
C ALA A 136 -7.61 -17.76 13.90
N TYR A 137 -7.74 -18.77 13.05
CA TYR A 137 -8.82 -19.76 13.05
C TYR A 137 -8.26 -21.15 12.80
N LYS A 138 -9.00 -22.20 13.21
CA LYS A 138 -8.57 -23.59 12.96
C LYS A 138 -8.67 -23.89 11.47
N LYS A 139 -7.51 -24.20 10.87
CA LYS A 139 -7.40 -24.59 9.45
C LYS A 139 -8.07 -25.97 9.23
N GLY A 140 -8.89 -26.08 8.20
CA GLY A 140 -9.44 -27.34 7.74
C GLY A 140 -8.38 -28.21 7.06
N GLU A 141 -8.63 -29.51 6.96
CA GLU A 141 -7.74 -30.45 6.26
C GLU A 141 -7.60 -30.06 4.76
N GLY A 142 -6.38 -30.07 4.24
CA GLY A 142 -6.08 -29.69 2.85
C GLY A 142 -6.22 -28.21 2.53
N LYS A 143 -6.46 -27.36 3.53
CA LYS A 143 -6.51 -25.90 3.35
C LYS A 143 -5.16 -25.26 3.61
N LYS A 144 -4.88 -24.12 2.97
CA LYS A 144 -3.62 -23.37 3.13
C LYS A 144 -3.85 -21.98 3.73
N LYS A 145 -2.90 -21.54 4.54
CA LYS A 145 -2.76 -20.17 5.05
C LYS A 145 -1.42 -19.60 4.59
N ILE A 146 -1.45 -18.53 3.84
CA ILE A 146 -0.25 -17.87 3.32
C ILE A 146 -0.26 -16.40 3.77
N ALA A 147 0.88 -15.89 4.22
CA ALA A 147 1.10 -14.45 4.33
C ALA A 147 1.96 -14.00 3.14
N TYR A 148 1.44 -13.07 2.33
CA TYR A 148 2.18 -12.52 1.20
C TYR A 148 2.47 -11.03 1.39
N ALA A 149 3.77 -10.72 1.53
CA ALA A 149 4.28 -9.36 1.67
C ALA A 149 3.50 -8.53 2.71
N ALA A 150 3.11 -9.16 3.84
CA ALA A 150 2.46 -8.48 4.96
C ALA A 150 3.40 -7.42 5.54
N SER A 151 2.86 -6.32 6.05
CA SER A 151 3.64 -5.15 6.45
C SER A 151 3.19 -4.58 7.79
N SER A 152 4.14 -3.96 8.50
CA SER A 152 3.89 -3.12 9.66
C SER A 152 4.91 -1.98 9.67
N GLU A 153 4.47 -0.73 9.51
CA GLU A 153 5.38 0.41 9.38
C GLU A 153 5.95 0.90 10.71
N THR A 154 5.18 0.80 11.77
CA THR A 154 5.48 1.50 13.01
C THR A 154 5.79 0.56 14.15
N ASP A 155 6.98 0.75 14.72
CA ASP A 155 7.42 0.13 15.96
C ASP A 155 7.07 -1.37 16.06
N PRO A 156 7.69 -2.19 15.22
CA PRO A 156 7.55 -3.63 15.32
C PRO A 156 7.85 -4.14 16.74
N LYS A 157 8.78 -3.51 17.48
CA LYS A 157 9.09 -3.85 18.89
C LYS A 157 7.87 -3.75 19.81
N GLY A 158 7.02 -2.72 19.62
CA GLY A 158 5.77 -2.60 20.34
C GLY A 158 4.78 -3.73 20.02
N LEU A 159 4.70 -4.14 18.76
CA LEU A 159 3.90 -5.28 18.33
C LEU A 159 4.32 -6.57 19.04
N ILE A 160 5.61 -6.90 18.98
CA ILE A 160 6.14 -8.15 19.49
C ILE A 160 6.11 -8.19 21.01
N SER A 161 6.54 -7.11 21.66
CA SER A 161 6.60 -7.07 23.12
C SER A 161 5.23 -7.24 23.81
N CYS A 162 4.17 -6.68 23.18
CA CYS A 162 2.83 -6.74 23.77
C CYS A 162 2.06 -8.04 23.45
N HIS A 163 2.36 -8.72 22.32
CA HIS A 163 1.55 -9.81 21.79
C HIS A 163 2.38 -11.02 21.31
N ARG A 164 3.62 -11.17 21.81
CA ARG A 164 4.58 -12.15 21.29
C ARG A 164 4.01 -13.57 21.21
N ASP A 165 3.44 -14.07 22.29
CA ASP A 165 2.94 -15.46 22.34
C ASP A 165 1.70 -15.68 21.47
N GLU A 166 0.86 -14.65 21.32
CA GLU A 166 -0.33 -14.70 20.49
C GLU A 166 0.03 -14.65 19.00
N ILE A 167 0.95 -13.76 18.64
CA ILE A 167 1.48 -13.64 17.29
C ILE A 167 2.21 -14.92 16.90
N GLY A 168 3.11 -15.44 17.75
CA GLY A 168 3.85 -16.67 17.49
C GLY A 168 2.92 -17.82 17.15
N ARG A 169 1.90 -18.07 17.98
CA ARG A 169 0.90 -19.13 17.70
C ARG A 169 0.19 -18.96 16.37
N CYS A 170 -0.09 -17.71 15.97
CA CYS A 170 -0.70 -17.46 14.67
C CYS A 170 0.29 -17.72 13.52
N LEU A 171 1.55 -17.30 13.66
CA LEU A 171 2.58 -17.48 12.65
C LEU A 171 2.91 -18.96 12.43
N ASP A 172 2.92 -19.76 13.50
CA ASP A 172 3.17 -21.21 13.44
C ASP A 172 2.10 -21.98 12.64
N ASP A 173 0.89 -21.41 12.49
CA ASP A 173 -0.22 -22.02 11.75
C ASP A 173 -0.27 -21.60 10.26
N PHE A 174 0.63 -20.73 9.82
CA PHE A 174 0.82 -20.44 8.40
C PHE A 174 1.67 -21.51 7.74
N ASP A 175 1.30 -21.87 6.51
CA ASP A 175 2.09 -22.78 5.69
C ASP A 175 3.28 -22.05 5.05
N PHE A 176 3.10 -20.79 4.65
CA PHE A 176 4.14 -19.93 4.08
C PHE A 176 4.01 -18.50 4.58
N LEU A 177 5.15 -17.91 4.94
CA LEU A 177 5.21 -16.56 5.48
C LEU A 177 6.11 -15.66 4.65
N SER A 178 5.57 -14.53 4.20
CA SER A 178 6.41 -13.44 3.71
C SER A 178 5.93 -12.08 4.19
N VAL A 179 6.91 -11.22 4.37
CA VAL A 179 6.73 -9.82 4.77
C VAL A 179 7.36 -8.89 3.74
N ARG A 180 7.10 -7.60 3.83
CA ARG A 180 7.62 -6.60 2.88
C ARG A 180 8.89 -5.92 3.34
N GLU A 181 9.19 -5.97 4.64
CA GLU A 181 10.34 -5.31 5.26
C GLU A 181 11.25 -6.29 6.00
N ASP A 182 12.59 -6.15 5.82
CA ASP A 182 13.58 -6.93 6.55
C ASP A 182 13.45 -6.76 8.06
N SER A 183 13.20 -5.53 8.52
CA SER A 183 13.02 -5.24 9.94
C SER A 183 11.85 -5.99 10.57
N LEU A 184 10.75 -6.16 9.83
CA LEU A 184 9.60 -6.93 10.31
C LEU A 184 9.90 -8.44 10.30
N ARG A 185 10.60 -8.95 9.26
CA ARG A 185 11.09 -10.34 9.24
C ARG A 185 11.92 -10.65 10.47
N ASP A 186 12.95 -9.84 10.72
CA ASP A 186 13.92 -10.06 11.81
C ASP A 186 13.22 -10.08 13.19
N GLU A 187 12.19 -9.27 13.33
CA GLU A 187 11.44 -9.17 14.57
C GLU A 187 10.46 -10.33 14.76
N LEU A 188 9.75 -10.74 13.71
CA LEU A 188 8.81 -11.86 13.76
C LEU A 188 9.53 -13.21 13.83
N SER A 189 10.75 -13.33 13.31
CA SER A 189 11.60 -14.53 13.45
C SER A 189 11.96 -14.83 14.91
N ALA A 190 11.81 -13.89 15.81
CA ALA A 190 11.93 -14.14 17.25
C ALA A 190 10.67 -14.81 17.86
N CYS A 191 9.57 -14.91 17.12
CA CYS A 191 8.28 -15.42 17.60
C CYS A 191 7.92 -16.79 17.02
N THR A 192 8.54 -17.23 15.93
CA THR A 192 8.23 -18.48 15.23
C THR A 192 9.50 -19.13 14.69
N GLU A 193 9.49 -20.45 14.54
CA GLU A 193 10.54 -21.21 13.85
C GLU A 193 10.27 -21.30 12.31
N ASN A 194 9.09 -20.87 11.86
CA ASN A 194 8.77 -20.87 10.44
C ASN A 194 9.64 -19.87 9.68
N GLU A 195 10.13 -20.28 8.50
CA GLU A 195 10.89 -19.38 7.64
C GLU A 195 10.04 -18.21 7.17
N ILE A 196 10.54 -16.97 7.32
CA ILE A 196 9.89 -15.77 6.85
C ILE A 196 10.70 -15.17 5.71
N LYS A 197 10.14 -15.15 4.50
CA LYS A 197 10.75 -14.53 3.32
C LYS A 197 10.43 -13.03 3.27
N VAL A 198 11.27 -12.27 2.57
CA VAL A 198 10.97 -10.89 2.20
C VAL A 198 10.56 -10.86 0.73
N CYS A 199 9.34 -10.38 0.46
CA CYS A 199 8.78 -10.30 -0.89
C CYS A 199 8.41 -8.86 -1.23
N LEU A 200 8.50 -8.51 -2.49
CA LEU A 200 8.02 -7.23 -2.99
C LEU A 200 6.49 -7.12 -2.86
N ASP A 201 6.03 -5.88 -2.73
CA ASP A 201 4.60 -5.56 -2.78
C ASP A 201 3.95 -6.13 -4.05
N PRO A 202 2.71 -6.66 -3.99
CA PRO A 202 2.02 -7.19 -5.17
C PRO A 202 1.97 -6.26 -6.38
N THR A 203 2.06 -4.95 -6.19
CA THR A 203 2.11 -4.02 -7.33
C THR A 203 3.24 -4.32 -8.30
N PHE A 204 4.32 -4.93 -7.85
CA PHE A 204 5.43 -5.35 -8.72
C PHE A 204 5.15 -6.63 -9.51
N LEU A 205 4.13 -7.41 -9.17
CA LEU A 205 3.75 -8.62 -9.91
C LEU A 205 3.09 -8.33 -11.26
N LEU A 206 2.65 -7.09 -11.50
CA LEU A 206 2.09 -6.65 -12.77
C LEU A 206 3.08 -5.75 -13.53
N LYS A 207 2.96 -5.75 -14.85
CA LYS A 207 3.81 -4.95 -15.74
C LYS A 207 3.33 -3.50 -15.84
N ALA A 208 4.24 -2.60 -16.22
CA ALA A 208 3.91 -1.20 -16.46
C ALA A 208 2.71 -1.00 -17.39
N ASP A 209 2.59 -1.82 -18.43
CA ASP A 209 1.50 -1.70 -19.41
C ASP A 209 0.13 -2.09 -18.85
N ASP A 210 0.06 -2.92 -17.81
CA ASP A 210 -1.20 -3.22 -17.11
C ASP A 210 -1.73 -1.96 -16.43
N TYR A 211 -0.85 -1.22 -15.78
CA TYR A 211 -1.20 0.04 -15.12
C TYR A 211 -1.48 1.16 -16.11
N LYS A 212 -0.71 1.28 -17.21
CA LYS A 212 -0.96 2.29 -18.26
C LYS A 212 -2.35 2.13 -18.87
N ARG A 213 -2.83 0.90 -19.07
CA ARG A 213 -4.19 0.65 -19.57
C ARG A 213 -5.30 1.12 -18.63
N MET A 214 -5.00 1.15 -17.32
CA MET A 214 -5.95 1.61 -16.29
C MET A 214 -5.82 3.10 -16.00
N ALA A 215 -4.73 3.72 -16.41
CA ALA A 215 -4.42 5.12 -16.10
C ALA A 215 -5.47 6.06 -16.69
N GLY A 216 -6.02 6.91 -15.85
CA GLY A 216 -6.85 8.03 -16.29
C GLY A 216 -6.02 9.12 -16.98
N SER A 217 -6.68 10.18 -17.39
CA SER A 217 -5.98 11.35 -17.92
C SER A 217 -5.04 11.94 -16.87
N GLY A 218 -3.75 12.01 -17.19
CA GLY A 218 -2.73 12.73 -16.41
C GLY A 218 -2.77 14.23 -16.65
N GLY A 219 -1.73 14.92 -16.19
CA GLY A 219 -1.50 16.33 -16.51
C GLY A 219 -1.21 16.54 -18.00
N ASN A 220 -1.45 17.74 -18.47
CA ASN A 220 -1.05 18.15 -19.82
C ASN A 220 0.39 18.65 -19.81
N GLY A 221 1.19 18.27 -20.82
CA GLY A 221 2.58 18.69 -20.94
C GLY A 221 3.54 17.88 -20.03
N ARG A 222 4.74 18.43 -19.90
CA ARG A 222 5.83 17.85 -19.09
C ARG A 222 5.80 18.46 -17.68
N TYR A 223 5.88 17.62 -16.65
CA TYR A 223 5.78 18.13 -15.26
C TYR A 223 6.51 17.26 -14.24
N VAL A 224 6.86 17.93 -13.12
CA VAL A 224 7.24 17.29 -11.87
C VAL A 224 5.97 16.99 -11.06
N LEU A 225 5.77 15.75 -10.68
CA LEU A 225 4.68 15.34 -9.80
C LEU A 225 5.13 15.34 -8.35
N VAL A 226 4.41 16.07 -7.49
CA VAL A 226 4.57 16.01 -6.03
C VAL A 226 3.40 15.20 -5.46
N TYR A 227 3.71 14.05 -4.87
CA TYR A 227 2.71 13.16 -4.27
C TYR A 227 3.11 12.77 -2.84
N HIS A 228 2.57 13.47 -1.87
CA HIS A 228 2.80 13.22 -0.46
C HIS A 228 1.50 12.86 0.28
N MET A 229 1.58 11.92 1.22
CA MET A 229 0.46 11.57 2.12
C MET A 229 0.08 12.73 3.05
N THR A 230 1.06 13.54 3.41
CA THR A 230 0.90 14.82 4.12
C THR A 230 1.85 15.85 3.49
N PRO A 231 1.51 17.12 3.42
CA PRO A 231 2.37 18.14 2.82
C PRO A 231 3.78 18.14 3.41
N ILE A 232 4.79 18.24 2.56
CA ILE A 232 6.21 18.37 2.91
C ILE A 232 6.76 19.60 2.21
N PRO A 233 7.13 20.66 2.95
CA PRO A 233 7.70 21.88 2.36
C PRO A 233 8.96 21.60 1.51
N GLU A 234 9.83 20.70 1.96
CA GLU A 234 11.04 20.29 1.26
C GLU A 234 10.72 19.66 -0.11
N GLY A 235 9.64 18.88 -0.20
CA GLY A 235 9.20 18.30 -1.46
C GLY A 235 8.72 19.34 -2.47
N ALA A 236 8.02 20.36 -2.00
CA ALA A 236 7.60 21.48 -2.85
C ALA A 236 8.81 22.31 -3.32
N ALA A 237 9.76 22.60 -2.44
CA ALA A 237 10.98 23.33 -2.78
C ALA A 237 11.86 22.57 -3.77
N LEU A 238 11.99 21.24 -3.62
CA LEU A 238 12.69 20.40 -4.59
C LEU A 238 11.98 20.41 -5.96
N ALA A 239 10.65 20.38 -5.98
CA ALA A 239 9.89 20.45 -7.23
C ALA A 239 10.12 21.79 -7.96
N GLU A 240 10.13 22.91 -7.24
CA GLU A 240 10.46 24.22 -7.83
C GLU A 240 11.86 24.23 -8.46
N ARG A 241 12.86 23.66 -7.77
CA ARG A 241 14.22 23.57 -8.31
C ARG A 241 14.27 22.73 -9.60
N ILE A 242 13.73 21.51 -9.56
CA ILE A 242 13.73 20.61 -10.73
C ILE A 242 12.95 21.22 -11.89
N ALA A 243 11.80 21.83 -11.61
CA ALA A 243 10.98 22.46 -12.62
C ALA A 243 11.68 23.64 -13.31
N ALA A 244 12.36 24.49 -12.53
CA ALA A 244 13.13 25.61 -13.06
C ALA A 244 14.31 25.16 -13.94
N ASP A 245 15.06 24.14 -13.47
CA ASP A 245 16.24 23.63 -14.19
C ASP A 245 15.87 22.94 -15.52
N ASN A 246 14.63 22.35 -15.63
CA ASN A 246 14.23 21.53 -16.76
C ASN A 246 13.06 22.11 -17.59
N GLY A 247 12.57 23.29 -17.25
CA GLY A 247 11.42 23.90 -17.95
C GLY A 247 10.13 23.07 -17.81
N LEU A 248 9.88 22.52 -16.62
CA LEU A 248 8.72 21.67 -16.34
C LEU A 248 7.64 22.43 -15.60
N ASP A 249 6.39 22.02 -15.77
CA ASP A 249 5.30 22.41 -14.88
C ASP A 249 5.39 21.65 -13.56
N ILE A 250 4.63 22.08 -12.55
CA ILE A 250 4.49 21.37 -11.28
C ILE A 250 3.05 20.93 -11.09
N VAL A 251 2.86 19.66 -10.73
CA VAL A 251 1.55 19.11 -10.34
C VAL A 251 1.66 18.57 -8.92
N GLU A 252 0.79 19.03 -8.03
CA GLU A 252 0.75 18.59 -6.64
C GLU A 252 -0.56 17.85 -6.32
N ILE A 253 -0.47 16.59 -5.94
CA ILE A 253 -1.62 15.80 -5.49
C ILE A 253 -1.77 15.95 -3.97
N HIS A 254 -2.93 16.43 -3.56
CA HIS A 254 -3.29 16.60 -2.17
C HIS A 254 -4.23 15.48 -1.72
N MET A 255 -3.81 14.72 -0.70
CA MET A 255 -4.61 13.63 -0.11
C MET A 255 -5.74 14.13 0.80
N GLY A 256 -5.84 15.44 1.02
CA GLY A 256 -6.95 16.07 1.73
C GLY A 256 -8.24 16.12 0.90
N TYR A 257 -9.38 16.17 1.59
CA TYR A 257 -10.68 16.32 0.94
C TYR A 257 -11.07 17.79 0.87
N GLY A 258 -11.48 18.21 -0.31
CA GLY A 258 -11.84 19.60 -0.56
C GLY A 258 -10.65 20.42 -1.03
N GLY A 259 -10.93 21.45 -1.74
CA GLY A 259 -9.99 22.27 -2.49
C GLY A 259 -10.45 22.36 -3.93
N THR A 260 -10.02 23.40 -4.60
CA THR A 260 -10.32 23.62 -6.03
C THR A 260 -9.14 23.11 -6.85
N CYS A 261 -9.41 22.22 -7.78
CA CYS A 261 -8.40 21.80 -8.73
C CYS A 261 -8.07 22.95 -9.69
N ASP A 262 -6.79 23.24 -9.81
CA ASP A 262 -6.25 24.17 -10.82
C ASP A 262 -5.14 23.48 -11.65
N ARG A 263 -4.31 24.26 -12.34
CA ARG A 263 -3.22 23.71 -13.15
C ARG A 263 -2.21 22.94 -12.28
N ARG A 264 -1.85 23.45 -11.10
CA ARG A 264 -0.87 22.88 -10.18
C ARG A 264 -1.53 21.92 -9.16
N HIS A 265 -2.58 22.34 -8.48
CA HIS A 265 -3.13 21.62 -7.33
C HIS A 265 -4.27 20.69 -7.71
N LYS A 266 -4.20 19.43 -7.29
CA LYS A 266 -5.19 18.38 -7.56
C LYS A 266 -5.74 17.80 -6.27
N PHE A 267 -7.06 17.71 -6.19
CA PHE A 267 -7.80 17.26 -5.01
C PHE A 267 -8.84 16.21 -5.39
N ASN A 268 -9.28 15.41 -4.42
CA ASN A 268 -10.37 14.45 -4.54
C ASN A 268 -10.17 13.45 -5.71
N LEU A 269 -8.92 13.05 -5.94
CA LEU A 269 -8.58 12.10 -7.00
C LEU A 269 -8.90 10.67 -6.58
N GLY A 270 -9.25 9.84 -7.55
CA GLY A 270 -9.38 8.39 -7.40
C GLY A 270 -8.15 7.64 -7.93
N PRO A 271 -8.18 6.29 -7.87
CA PRO A 271 -7.04 5.48 -8.26
C PRO A 271 -6.59 5.70 -9.70
N PHE A 272 -7.52 5.81 -10.64
CA PHE A 272 -7.21 5.99 -12.06
C PHE A 272 -6.52 7.32 -12.36
N GLU A 273 -7.00 8.41 -11.73
CA GLU A 273 -6.42 9.73 -11.94
C GLU A 273 -5.03 9.84 -11.33
N ILE A 274 -4.83 9.31 -10.08
CA ILE A 274 -3.50 9.31 -9.43
C ILE A 274 -2.51 8.52 -10.29
N LEU A 275 -2.93 7.35 -10.78
CA LEU A 275 -2.12 6.53 -11.66
C LEU A 275 -1.78 7.28 -12.96
N GLY A 276 -2.76 7.96 -13.56
CA GLY A 276 -2.55 8.79 -14.76
C GLY A 276 -1.50 9.88 -14.52
N TYR A 277 -1.53 10.56 -13.38
CA TYR A 277 -0.51 11.55 -13.05
C TYR A 277 0.88 10.94 -12.90
N ILE A 278 1.01 9.74 -12.32
CA ILE A 278 2.31 9.05 -12.21
C ILE A 278 2.82 8.62 -13.59
N VAL A 279 1.94 8.03 -14.41
CA VAL A 279 2.30 7.55 -15.76
C VAL A 279 2.83 8.67 -16.65
N HIS A 280 2.26 9.87 -16.57
CA HIS A 280 2.63 10.98 -17.45
C HIS A 280 3.65 11.96 -16.84
N ALA A 281 4.06 11.79 -15.59
CA ALA A 281 5.10 12.62 -14.97
C ALA A 281 6.48 12.37 -15.62
N ASP A 282 7.29 13.42 -15.70
CA ASP A 282 8.73 13.30 -16.02
C ASP A 282 9.51 12.86 -14.75
N THR A 283 9.25 13.54 -13.64
CA THR A 283 9.87 13.26 -12.34
C THR A 283 8.80 13.17 -11.27
N VAL A 284 8.98 12.29 -10.31
CA VAL A 284 8.07 12.11 -9.17
C VAL A 284 8.81 12.39 -7.86
N ILE A 285 8.23 13.24 -7.02
CA ILE A 285 8.71 13.48 -5.65
C ILE A 285 7.65 12.96 -4.70
N THR A 286 7.99 12.00 -3.86
CA THR A 286 6.99 11.34 -3.04
C THR A 286 7.50 10.98 -1.64
N SER A 287 6.57 10.80 -0.71
CA SER A 287 6.78 10.11 0.58
C SER A 287 5.88 8.88 0.70
N SER A 288 5.15 8.55 -0.37
CA SER A 288 4.29 7.38 -0.41
C SER A 288 5.07 6.15 -0.90
N PHE A 289 4.95 5.02 -0.19
CA PHE A 289 5.54 3.76 -0.65
C PHE A 289 5.01 3.39 -2.05
N HIS A 290 3.70 3.41 -2.27
CA HIS A 290 3.13 3.05 -3.57
C HIS A 290 3.38 4.13 -4.65
N GLY A 291 3.57 5.38 -4.25
CA GLY A 291 4.06 6.42 -5.15
C GLY A 291 5.45 6.09 -5.69
N LEU A 292 6.36 5.64 -4.81
CA LEU A 292 7.70 5.16 -5.19
C LEU A 292 7.60 3.88 -6.04
N ALA A 293 6.89 2.85 -5.56
CA ALA A 293 6.79 1.55 -6.25
C ALA A 293 6.30 1.72 -7.71
N LEU A 294 5.20 2.44 -7.91
CA LEU A 294 4.68 2.67 -9.26
C LEU A 294 5.57 3.56 -10.12
N SER A 295 6.29 4.51 -9.51
CA SER A 295 7.29 5.29 -10.24
C SER A 295 8.44 4.41 -10.75
N LEU A 296 8.91 3.46 -9.96
CA LEU A 296 9.94 2.49 -10.36
C LEU A 296 9.42 1.54 -11.45
N ILE A 297 8.20 1.00 -11.30
CA ILE A 297 7.55 0.17 -12.33
C ILE A 297 7.44 0.92 -13.67
N MET A 298 7.12 2.23 -13.61
CA MET A 298 7.00 3.10 -14.79
C MET A 298 8.35 3.63 -15.30
N LYS A 299 9.46 3.25 -14.65
CA LYS A 299 10.82 3.74 -14.95
C LYS A 299 10.91 5.27 -14.93
N LYS A 300 10.27 5.91 -13.92
CA LYS A 300 10.30 7.36 -13.72
C LYS A 300 11.52 7.78 -12.93
N ASN A 301 11.98 8.99 -13.14
CA ASN A 301 12.92 9.61 -12.23
C ASN A 301 12.18 9.93 -10.93
N VAL A 302 12.57 9.35 -9.80
CA VAL A 302 11.84 9.45 -8.54
C VAL A 302 12.75 9.82 -7.38
N TRP A 303 12.24 10.69 -6.51
CA TRP A 303 12.89 11.13 -5.28
C TRP A 303 11.95 10.93 -4.09
N VAL A 304 12.50 10.42 -3.01
CA VAL A 304 11.79 10.23 -1.75
C VAL A 304 12.30 11.23 -0.73
N ILE A 305 11.39 11.98 -0.12
CA ILE A 305 11.73 12.88 1.00
C ILE A 305 11.50 12.16 2.33
N ASP A 306 12.53 12.10 3.15
CA ASP A 306 12.46 11.47 4.48
C ASP A 306 11.54 12.25 5.43
N LYS A 307 10.69 11.52 6.14
CA LYS A 307 9.82 12.03 7.21
C LYS A 307 10.11 11.37 8.57
N GLY A 308 11.22 10.64 8.67
CA GLY A 308 11.58 9.90 9.87
C GLY A 308 10.97 8.49 9.99
N ASN A 309 9.94 8.15 9.21
CA ASN A 309 9.22 6.87 9.28
C ASN A 309 9.13 6.15 7.91
N ASN A 310 10.11 6.33 7.04
CA ASN A 310 10.07 5.82 5.66
C ASN A 310 10.90 4.54 5.48
N THR A 311 10.86 3.62 6.45
CA THR A 311 11.66 2.37 6.43
C THR A 311 11.40 1.54 5.17
N ARG A 312 10.14 1.42 4.74
CA ARG A 312 9.75 0.68 3.53
C ARG A 312 10.34 1.25 2.25
N GLN A 313 10.29 2.58 2.10
CA GLN A 313 10.85 3.27 0.94
C GLN A 313 12.37 3.11 0.92
N ARG A 314 13.02 3.25 2.08
CA ARG A 314 14.47 3.06 2.21
C ARG A 314 14.87 1.64 1.84
N ASN A 315 14.18 0.61 2.39
CA ASN A 315 14.46 -0.78 2.08
C ASN A 315 14.34 -1.06 0.57
N LEU A 316 13.27 -0.56 -0.06
CA LEU A 316 13.07 -0.75 -1.50
C LEU A 316 14.18 -0.06 -2.33
N LEU A 317 14.57 1.15 -1.97
CA LEU A 317 15.65 1.86 -2.66
C LEU A 317 17.01 1.19 -2.46
N SER A 318 17.34 0.77 -1.23
CA SER A 318 18.58 0.03 -0.94
C SER A 318 18.65 -1.30 -1.70
N LEU A 319 17.52 -2.02 -1.82
CA LEU A 319 17.43 -3.26 -2.59
C LEU A 319 17.80 -3.08 -4.07
N LEU A 320 17.58 -1.87 -4.60
CA LEU A 320 17.84 -1.52 -5.98
C LEU A 320 19.12 -0.69 -6.18
N HIS A 321 19.93 -0.51 -5.12
CA HIS A 321 21.12 0.34 -5.08
C HIS A 321 20.82 1.81 -5.47
N LEU A 322 19.65 2.31 -5.04
CA LEU A 322 19.16 3.67 -5.29
C LEU A 322 19.09 4.50 -4.00
N ASP A 323 19.99 4.27 -3.05
CA ASP A 323 20.00 4.95 -1.74
C ASP A 323 20.11 6.48 -1.87
N ASP A 324 20.76 6.97 -2.93
CA ASP A 324 20.89 8.39 -3.27
C ASP A 324 19.55 9.07 -3.60
N ARG A 325 18.50 8.29 -3.89
CA ARG A 325 17.13 8.79 -4.15
C ARG A 325 16.34 9.07 -2.87
N PHE A 326 16.91 8.73 -1.72
CA PHE A 326 16.31 8.98 -0.41
C PHE A 326 16.94 10.22 0.23
N LEU A 327 16.26 11.36 0.15
CA LEU A 327 16.78 12.65 0.60
C LEU A 327 16.30 13.00 2.03
N ARG A 328 17.26 13.31 2.90
CA ARG A 328 17.00 13.89 4.22
C ARG A 328 16.96 15.41 4.17
N SER A 329 17.67 15.99 3.21
CA SER A 329 17.71 17.42 2.92
C SER A 329 17.76 17.65 1.41
N ILE A 330 17.23 18.79 0.96
CA ILE A 330 17.31 19.22 -0.45
C ILE A 330 18.76 19.35 -0.92
N ASP A 331 19.69 19.63 0.00
CA ASP A 331 21.12 19.79 -0.32
C ASP A 331 21.76 18.47 -0.81
N GLU A 332 21.16 17.32 -0.49
CA GLU A 332 21.61 16.00 -0.96
C GLU A 332 21.22 15.73 -2.42
N PHE A 333 20.34 16.56 -3.01
CA PHE A 333 19.88 16.40 -4.38
C PHE A 333 20.99 16.65 -5.42
N LYS A 334 21.32 15.61 -6.21
CA LYS A 334 22.38 15.65 -7.22
C LYS A 334 21.89 15.94 -8.64
N GLY A 335 20.61 15.78 -8.91
CA GLY A 335 20.01 16.07 -10.24
C GLY A 335 20.22 14.98 -11.30
N GLU A 336 20.87 13.88 -10.97
CA GLU A 336 21.11 12.79 -11.90
C GLU A 336 19.85 11.96 -12.15
N ASP A 337 19.69 11.42 -13.34
CA ASP A 337 18.60 10.48 -13.66
C ASP A 337 18.93 9.07 -13.14
N ILE A 338 17.89 8.25 -12.91
CA ILE A 338 18.06 6.86 -12.52
C ILE A 338 18.58 6.06 -13.71
N ASP A 339 19.72 5.38 -13.53
CA ASP A 339 20.15 4.35 -14.46
C ASP A 339 19.37 3.05 -14.23
N TYR A 340 18.38 2.83 -15.06
CA TYR A 340 17.54 1.63 -15.02
C TYR A 340 18.21 0.40 -15.64
N SER A 341 19.44 0.46 -16.15
CA SER A 341 20.15 -0.73 -16.61
C SER A 341 20.45 -1.66 -15.43
N VAL A 342 21.02 -1.12 -14.35
CA VAL A 342 21.34 -1.89 -13.14
C VAL A 342 20.12 -2.04 -12.23
N ALA A 343 19.46 -0.94 -11.89
CA ALA A 343 18.29 -0.96 -10.99
C ALA A 343 17.14 -1.80 -11.57
N GLY A 344 16.98 -1.81 -12.90
CA GLY A 344 15.97 -2.62 -13.58
C GLY A 344 16.25 -4.12 -13.50
N GLU A 345 17.50 -4.55 -13.69
CA GLU A 345 17.89 -5.97 -13.56
C GLU A 345 17.69 -6.48 -12.12
N LEU A 346 18.06 -5.66 -11.12
CA LEU A 346 17.82 -5.99 -9.71
C LEU A 346 16.31 -6.10 -9.42
N LEU A 347 15.53 -5.15 -9.92
CA LEU A 347 14.08 -5.16 -9.74
C LEU A 347 13.44 -6.41 -10.37
N GLU A 348 13.79 -6.76 -11.61
CA GLU A 348 13.28 -7.95 -12.30
C GLU A 348 13.61 -9.23 -11.54
N ARG A 349 14.83 -9.35 -10.99
CA ARG A 349 15.22 -10.50 -10.14
C ARG A 349 14.33 -10.60 -8.90
N HIS A 350 14.13 -9.52 -8.15
CA HIS A 350 13.31 -9.54 -6.95
C HIS A 350 11.82 -9.73 -7.24
N ILE A 351 11.34 -9.29 -8.42
CA ILE A 351 9.99 -9.61 -8.90
C ILE A 351 9.88 -11.12 -9.13
N ALA A 352 10.85 -11.74 -9.80
CA ALA A 352 10.84 -13.18 -10.04
C ALA A 352 10.86 -13.97 -8.72
N GLU A 353 11.75 -13.62 -7.78
CA GLU A 353 11.81 -14.25 -6.46
C GLU A 353 10.48 -14.15 -5.70
N SER A 354 9.82 -12.99 -5.76
CA SER A 354 8.52 -12.77 -5.12
C SER A 354 7.37 -13.52 -5.80
N ALA A 355 7.40 -13.62 -7.13
CA ALA A 355 6.45 -14.40 -7.91
C ALA A 355 6.64 -15.91 -7.66
N ASP A 356 7.88 -16.38 -7.61
CA ASP A 356 8.20 -17.78 -7.32
C ASP A 356 7.77 -18.18 -5.91
N PHE A 357 7.95 -17.30 -4.91
CA PHE A 357 7.46 -17.54 -3.55
C PHE A 357 5.97 -17.87 -3.54
N ILE A 358 5.13 -17.02 -4.14
CA ILE A 358 3.68 -17.23 -4.09
C ILE A 358 3.23 -18.41 -4.97
N CYS A 359 3.88 -18.65 -6.12
CA CYS A 359 3.58 -19.80 -6.97
C CYS A 359 3.92 -21.12 -6.24
N ASN A 360 5.13 -21.25 -5.70
CA ASN A 360 5.55 -22.43 -4.95
C ASN A 360 4.66 -22.68 -3.73
N ALA A 361 4.29 -21.63 -3.00
CA ALA A 361 3.38 -21.74 -1.85
C ALA A 361 1.98 -22.28 -2.24
N LEU A 362 1.55 -22.10 -3.48
CA LEU A 362 0.26 -22.60 -3.96
C LEU A 362 0.38 -24.03 -4.55
N ASP A 363 1.52 -24.38 -5.12
CA ASP A 363 1.73 -25.68 -5.79
C ASP A 363 2.05 -26.81 -4.80
N ASP A 364 2.75 -26.51 -3.66
CA ASP A 364 3.00 -27.45 -2.56
C ASP A 364 1.70 -27.91 -1.88
#